data_b62b66aaeabce3f7ef2808bb2de5696c
#
_entry.id   b62b66aaeabce3f7ef2808bb2de5696c
#
_cell.length_a   1.000
_cell.length_b   1.000
_cell.length_c   1.000
_cell.angle_alpha   90.00
_cell.angle_beta   90.00
_cell.angle_gamma   90.00
#
_symmetry.space_group_name_H-M   'P 1'
#
loop_
_entity.id
_entity.type
_entity.pdbx_description
1 polymer ?
#
loop_
_entity_poly.entity_id
_entity_poly.type
_entity_poly.pdbx_seq_one_letter_code
_entity_poly.pdbx_strand_id
1 'polypeptide(L)'
;MRIVMLVTLLWLSGCVSENQGGNFSAEFDQNEAAKTRISLGLTYLKNGNYTQAKMNLDKALSFAPRLADSHYGLAYYYQVVGEVERAREAYETAMSLAPRNADIANSYGAFLCQQGDYEEAKTFFLQAVNSKQYANSAATYENMALCAQSQGQGEDAIEYLNSALKHQPGRAKTLFILTEMYVATEQYDLAEQTLRKYEKVARVSPDSLWMAIEIATGKGDILTANGYGDMLLTMYPDSPLTKLYIDRQQKLPQPVIKVKTKPQQSVKPDTVSVADLQASTESSNAVTTPAAENTVAKPESADSQPAVVTDNANETDTNTDDAAVAESVAEDAVAAEPVKFHIVQPKENLYRLSLKYNIKLDTLKAWNNLDNNGSIKIGTKLWLVPPAEQTQ
;
A
#
# COMPACT_ATOMS: atom_id res chain seq x y z
N MET A 1 -11.57 3.66 82.55
CA MET A 1 -12.07 3.07 81.28
C MET A 1 -12.81 4.08 80.39
N ARG A 2 -13.56 5.08 80.87
CA ARG A 2 -14.28 6.04 80.00
C ARG A 2 -13.36 7.07 79.32
N ILE A 3 -12.21 7.42 79.87
CA ILE A 3 -11.26 8.41 79.28
C ILE A 3 -10.44 7.75 78.15
N VAL A 4 -10.08 6.48 78.23
CA VAL A 4 -9.36 5.74 77.19
C VAL A 4 -10.22 5.56 75.94
N MET A 5 -11.54 5.39 76.13
CA MET A 5 -12.48 5.24 75.02
C MET A 5 -12.75 6.56 74.23
N LEU A 6 -12.57 7.71 74.90
CA LEU A 6 -12.67 9.05 74.28
C LEU A 6 -11.39 9.41 73.49
N VAL A 7 -10.22 8.93 73.92
CA VAL A 7 -8.96 9.17 73.21
C VAL A 7 -8.83 8.32 71.96
N THR A 8 -9.44 7.13 71.93
CA THR A 8 -9.44 6.26 70.72
C THR A 8 -10.40 6.75 69.63
N LEU A 9 -11.45 7.54 70.00
CA LEU A 9 -12.34 8.14 68.97
C LEU A 9 -11.74 9.34 68.26
N LEU A 10 -10.71 9.98 68.81
CA LEU A 10 -10.04 11.15 68.19
C LEU A 10 -9.00 10.78 67.12
N TRP A 11 -8.65 9.50 67.01
CA TRP A 11 -7.64 9.06 66.01
C TRP A 11 -8.27 8.57 64.68
N LEU A 12 -9.60 8.59 64.54
CA LEU A 12 -10.34 8.18 63.34
C LEU A 12 -10.75 9.36 62.42
N SER A 13 -10.40 10.60 62.76
CA SER A 13 -10.65 11.79 61.96
C SER A 13 -9.46 12.17 61.06
N GLY A 14 -8.64 11.22 60.66
CA GLY A 14 -7.56 11.42 59.73
C GLY A 14 -8.00 11.08 58.32
N CYS A 15 -7.73 12.04 57.41
CA CYS A 15 -7.82 11.94 55.97
C CYS A 15 -9.22 11.97 55.35
N VAL A 16 -9.95 13.06 55.59
CA VAL A 16 -10.64 13.66 54.49
C VAL A 16 -9.59 14.35 53.67
N SER A 17 -9.12 13.69 52.63
CA SER A 17 -8.39 14.35 51.57
C SER A 17 -9.39 15.34 50.97
N GLU A 18 -9.24 16.59 51.37
CA GLU A 18 -9.83 17.73 50.68
C GLU A 18 -9.23 17.65 49.27
N ASN A 19 -10.01 17.10 48.37
CA ASN A 19 -9.78 17.22 46.95
C ASN A 19 -9.79 18.71 46.71
N GLN A 20 -8.57 19.35 46.84
CA GLN A 20 -8.38 20.67 46.31
C GLN A 20 -8.85 20.56 44.85
N GLY A 21 -10.03 21.09 44.62
CA GLY A 21 -10.53 21.36 43.29
C GLY A 21 -9.53 22.28 42.59
N GLY A 22 -8.38 21.70 42.25
CA GLY A 22 -7.67 22.17 41.10
C GLY A 22 -8.71 22.14 39.98
N ASN A 23 -9.02 23.27 39.43
CA ASN A 23 -9.73 23.40 38.18
C ASN A 23 -8.93 22.65 37.11
N PHE A 24 -8.98 21.31 37.14
CA PHE A 24 -8.80 20.48 35.97
C PHE A 24 -10.10 20.54 35.15
N SER A 25 -10.58 21.73 34.84
CA SER A 25 -11.12 21.95 33.54
C SER A 25 -9.88 21.86 32.63
N ALA A 26 -9.45 20.65 32.31
CA ALA A 26 -8.66 20.46 31.12
C ALA A 26 -9.49 21.14 30.04
N GLU A 27 -9.09 22.36 29.70
CA GLU A 27 -9.76 23.13 28.67
C GLU A 27 -9.82 22.21 27.46
N PHE A 28 -11.02 21.86 27.05
CA PHE A 28 -11.23 20.86 25.99
C PHE A 28 -10.47 21.38 24.75
N ASP A 29 -9.32 20.79 24.46
CA ASP A 29 -8.52 21.19 23.30
C ASP A 29 -9.21 20.68 22.04
N GLN A 30 -9.92 21.61 21.40
CA GLN A 30 -10.64 21.36 20.16
C GLN A 30 -9.70 20.86 19.04
N ASN A 31 -8.45 21.34 19.01
CA ASN A 31 -7.48 20.93 18.01
C ASN A 31 -7.03 19.49 18.23
N GLU A 32 -6.74 19.09 19.46
CA GLU A 32 -6.37 17.70 19.78
C GLU A 32 -7.55 16.74 19.57
N ALA A 33 -8.76 17.16 19.93
CA ALA A 33 -9.97 16.40 19.63
C ALA A 33 -10.17 16.24 18.10
N ALA A 34 -9.92 17.31 17.32
CA ALA A 34 -9.99 17.25 15.87
C ALA A 34 -8.93 16.30 15.29
N LYS A 35 -7.68 16.37 15.73
CA LYS A 35 -6.61 15.46 15.28
C LYS A 35 -6.95 14.00 15.56
N THR A 36 -7.48 13.69 16.74
CA THR A 36 -7.95 12.34 17.08
C THR A 36 -9.04 11.88 16.12
N ARG A 37 -10.01 12.74 15.79
CA ARG A 37 -11.07 12.42 14.83
C ARG A 37 -10.54 12.27 13.40
N ILE A 38 -9.56 13.07 12.99
CA ILE A 38 -8.89 12.92 11.69
C ILE A 38 -8.22 11.54 11.60
N SER A 39 -7.41 11.18 12.60
CA SER A 39 -6.72 9.88 12.64
C SER A 39 -7.71 8.71 12.56
N LEU A 40 -8.79 8.77 13.34
CA LEU A 40 -9.84 7.75 13.32
C LEU A 40 -10.55 7.70 11.97
N GLY A 41 -10.88 8.86 11.40
CA GLY A 41 -11.52 8.98 10.08
C GLY A 41 -10.66 8.39 8.96
N LEU A 42 -9.36 8.71 8.95
CA LEU A 42 -8.41 8.15 7.97
C LEU A 42 -8.21 6.64 8.16
N THR A 43 -8.25 6.14 9.39
CA THR A 43 -8.21 4.69 9.67
C THR A 43 -9.44 3.99 9.11
N TYR A 44 -10.64 4.52 9.31
CA TYR A 44 -11.86 3.98 8.70
C TYR A 44 -11.81 4.04 7.17
N LEU A 45 -11.27 5.13 6.62
CA LEU A 45 -11.11 5.28 5.17
C LEU A 45 -10.18 4.21 4.59
N LYS A 46 -9.05 3.96 5.24
CA LYS A 46 -8.11 2.89 4.86
C LYS A 46 -8.76 1.50 4.87
N ASN A 47 -9.69 1.27 5.81
CA ASN A 47 -10.41 0.01 5.92
C ASN A 47 -11.67 -0.06 5.03
N GLY A 48 -11.89 0.92 4.14
CA GLY A 48 -13.06 0.96 3.25
C GLY A 48 -14.37 1.35 3.93
N ASN A 49 -14.36 1.72 5.21
CA ASN A 49 -15.57 2.15 5.92
C ASN A 49 -15.81 3.65 5.70
N TYR A 50 -16.33 3.98 4.53
CA TYR A 50 -16.51 5.37 4.07
C TYR A 50 -17.49 6.16 4.94
N THR A 51 -18.53 5.53 5.45
CA THR A 51 -19.54 6.19 6.31
C THR A 51 -18.92 6.66 7.62
N GLN A 52 -18.19 5.77 8.32
CA GLN A 52 -17.53 6.10 9.57
C GLN A 52 -16.38 7.09 9.37
N ALA A 53 -15.65 6.97 8.24
CA ALA A 53 -14.62 7.91 7.86
C ALA A 53 -15.20 9.33 7.74
N LYS A 54 -16.26 9.50 6.95
CA LYS A 54 -16.91 10.81 6.75
C LYS A 54 -17.43 11.41 8.05
N MET A 55 -18.11 10.61 8.86
CA MET A 55 -18.65 11.07 10.15
C MET A 55 -17.54 11.60 11.08
N ASN A 56 -16.42 10.90 11.16
CA ASN A 56 -15.31 11.33 12.00
C ASN A 56 -14.60 12.57 11.45
N LEU A 57 -14.40 12.66 10.13
CA LEU A 57 -13.80 13.83 9.49
C LEU A 57 -14.69 15.07 9.58
N ASP A 58 -16.01 14.95 9.44
CA ASP A 58 -16.95 16.05 9.66
C ASP A 58 -16.92 16.52 11.11
N LYS A 59 -16.80 15.56 12.05
CA LYS A 59 -16.68 15.91 13.47
C LYS A 59 -15.36 16.64 13.75
N ALA A 60 -14.25 16.24 13.10
CA ALA A 60 -12.98 16.95 13.19
C ALA A 60 -13.12 18.40 12.70
N LEU A 61 -13.75 18.59 11.54
CA LEU A 61 -14.01 19.93 11.00
C LEU A 61 -14.89 20.76 11.94
N SER A 62 -15.90 20.15 12.60
CA SER A 62 -16.75 20.84 13.56
C SER A 62 -16.00 21.30 14.81
N PHE A 63 -14.98 20.55 15.25
CA PHE A 63 -14.15 20.93 16.39
C PHE A 63 -13.15 22.02 16.05
N ALA A 64 -12.50 21.90 14.90
CA ALA A 64 -11.44 22.80 14.48
C ALA A 64 -11.59 23.22 13.00
N PRO A 65 -12.52 24.14 12.68
CA PRO A 65 -12.80 24.53 11.29
C PRO A 65 -11.68 25.32 10.63
N ARG A 66 -10.71 25.84 11.40
CA ARG A 66 -9.53 26.55 10.90
C ARG A 66 -8.25 25.73 10.96
N LEU A 67 -8.33 24.47 11.34
CA LEU A 67 -7.21 23.53 11.29
C LEU A 67 -7.07 22.99 9.87
N ALA A 68 -5.94 23.25 9.22
CA ALA A 68 -5.67 22.79 7.86
C ALA A 68 -5.84 21.27 7.70
N ASP A 69 -5.42 20.51 8.71
CA ASP A 69 -5.51 19.04 8.72
C ASP A 69 -6.96 18.53 8.67
N SER A 70 -7.95 19.30 9.21
CA SER A 70 -9.38 18.94 9.12
C SER A 70 -9.86 18.98 7.67
N HIS A 71 -9.46 19.99 6.92
CA HIS A 71 -9.77 20.13 5.49
C HIS A 71 -8.98 19.13 4.66
N TYR A 72 -7.71 18.91 4.97
CA TYR A 72 -6.87 17.92 4.31
C TYR A 72 -7.44 16.49 4.46
N GLY A 73 -7.87 16.12 5.66
CA GLY A 73 -8.51 14.82 5.89
C GLY A 73 -9.77 14.62 5.03
N LEU A 74 -10.61 15.66 4.91
CA LEU A 74 -11.78 15.65 4.03
C LEU A 74 -11.40 15.65 2.55
N ALA A 75 -10.36 16.39 2.15
CA ALA A 75 -9.85 16.39 0.78
C ALA A 75 -9.44 14.97 0.36
N TYR A 76 -8.66 14.31 1.19
CA TYR A 76 -8.24 12.93 0.94
C TYR A 76 -9.43 11.95 0.92
N TYR A 77 -10.42 12.14 1.82
CA TYR A 77 -11.65 11.37 1.78
C TYR A 77 -12.38 11.54 0.44
N TYR A 78 -12.62 12.78 0.00
CA TYR A 78 -13.31 13.07 -1.25
C TYR A 78 -12.53 12.53 -2.46
N GLN A 79 -11.21 12.62 -2.46
CA GLN A 79 -10.37 12.02 -3.48
C GLN A 79 -10.57 10.49 -3.55
N VAL A 80 -10.59 9.79 -2.41
CA VAL A 80 -10.74 8.33 -2.36
C VAL A 80 -12.12 7.88 -2.82
N VAL A 81 -13.17 8.66 -2.54
CA VAL A 81 -14.53 8.33 -2.97
C VAL A 81 -14.88 8.89 -4.36
N GLY A 82 -13.97 9.66 -4.99
CA GLY A 82 -14.11 10.16 -6.36
C GLY A 82 -14.94 11.44 -6.50
N GLU A 83 -15.13 12.20 -5.42
CA GLU A 83 -15.80 13.52 -5.44
C GLU A 83 -14.78 14.62 -5.76
N VAL A 84 -14.41 14.71 -7.04
CA VAL A 84 -13.27 15.51 -7.55
C VAL A 84 -13.34 16.97 -7.15
N GLU A 85 -14.47 17.65 -7.39
CA GLU A 85 -14.64 19.09 -7.10
C GLU A 85 -14.52 19.37 -5.59
N ARG A 86 -15.14 18.52 -4.78
CA ARG A 86 -15.07 18.66 -3.31
C ARG A 86 -13.68 18.36 -2.77
N ALA A 87 -12.96 17.43 -3.39
CA ALA A 87 -11.56 17.16 -3.05
C ALA A 87 -10.71 18.40 -3.34
N ARG A 88 -10.86 18.99 -4.53
CA ARG A 88 -10.15 20.22 -4.94
C ARG A 88 -10.41 21.36 -3.96
N GLU A 89 -11.67 21.71 -3.72
CA GLU A 89 -12.04 22.78 -2.77
C GLU A 89 -11.46 22.58 -1.38
N ALA A 90 -11.48 21.32 -0.89
CA ALA A 90 -10.95 21.00 0.43
C ALA A 90 -9.41 21.07 0.46
N TYR A 91 -8.70 20.64 -0.60
CA TYR A 91 -7.26 20.82 -0.73
C TYR A 91 -6.87 22.31 -0.80
N GLU A 92 -7.56 23.11 -1.60
CA GLU A 92 -7.33 24.55 -1.72
C GLU A 92 -7.53 25.25 -0.36
N THR A 93 -8.58 24.87 0.37
CA THR A 93 -8.83 25.39 1.73
C THR A 93 -7.70 25.02 2.67
N ALA A 94 -7.27 23.74 2.66
CA ALA A 94 -6.17 23.26 3.49
C ALA A 94 -4.86 24.03 3.17
N MET A 95 -4.55 24.23 1.89
CA MET A 95 -3.38 24.99 1.45
C MET A 95 -3.48 26.48 1.80
N SER A 96 -4.67 27.07 1.75
CA SER A 96 -4.87 28.47 2.17
C SER A 96 -4.61 28.67 3.67
N LEU A 97 -5.01 27.70 4.50
CA LEU A 97 -4.80 27.71 5.95
C LEU A 97 -3.35 27.39 6.35
N ALA A 98 -2.67 26.53 5.60
CA ALA A 98 -1.29 26.14 5.86
C ALA A 98 -0.44 26.14 4.58
N PRO A 99 -0.14 27.31 3.99
CA PRO A 99 0.50 27.44 2.68
C PRO A 99 1.94 26.91 2.62
N ARG A 100 2.56 26.56 3.76
CA ARG A 100 3.91 25.98 3.83
C ARG A 100 3.92 24.52 4.26
N ASN A 101 2.76 23.90 4.38
CA ASN A 101 2.67 22.48 4.74
C ASN A 101 3.04 21.61 3.54
N ALA A 102 4.22 21.01 3.61
CA ALA A 102 4.77 20.18 2.52
C ALA A 102 3.98 18.88 2.30
N ASP A 103 3.41 18.28 3.36
CA ASP A 103 2.61 17.06 3.23
C ASP A 103 1.29 17.33 2.50
N ILE A 104 0.62 18.46 2.81
CA ILE A 104 -0.59 18.87 2.10
C ILE A 104 -0.25 19.20 0.64
N ALA A 105 0.85 19.95 0.39
CA ALA A 105 1.28 20.27 -0.97
C ALA A 105 1.59 19.01 -1.79
N ASN A 106 2.32 18.05 -1.23
CA ASN A 106 2.58 16.76 -1.88
C ASN A 106 1.30 16.01 -2.22
N SER A 107 0.36 15.96 -1.28
CA SER A 107 -0.90 15.23 -1.48
C SER A 107 -1.80 15.91 -2.50
N TYR A 108 -1.86 17.25 -2.48
CA TYR A 108 -2.60 18.02 -3.47
C TYR A 108 -1.98 17.88 -4.87
N GLY A 109 -0.65 17.92 -4.98
CA GLY A 109 0.05 17.63 -6.23
C GLY A 109 -0.27 16.24 -6.77
N ALA A 110 -0.32 15.22 -5.92
CA ALA A 110 -0.71 13.86 -6.34
C ALA A 110 -2.17 13.79 -6.82
N PHE A 111 -3.09 14.49 -6.16
CA PHE A 111 -4.48 14.62 -6.59
C PHE A 111 -4.56 15.32 -7.96
N LEU A 112 -3.92 16.46 -8.14
CA LEU A 112 -3.92 17.20 -9.41
C LEU A 112 -3.37 16.37 -10.57
N CYS A 113 -2.29 15.62 -10.31
CA CYS A 113 -1.74 14.69 -11.28
C CYS A 113 -2.76 13.63 -11.72
N GLN A 114 -3.54 13.08 -10.78
CA GLN A 114 -4.60 12.11 -11.09
C GLN A 114 -5.74 12.73 -11.92
N GLN A 115 -5.94 14.04 -11.83
CA GLN A 115 -6.93 14.77 -12.65
C GLN A 115 -6.39 15.16 -14.03
N GLY A 116 -5.06 15.04 -14.25
CA GLY A 116 -4.42 15.46 -15.48
C GLY A 116 -3.90 16.91 -15.44
N ASP A 117 -4.00 17.58 -14.30
CA ASP A 117 -3.55 18.97 -14.09
C ASP A 117 -2.05 18.99 -13.78
N TYR A 118 -1.23 18.50 -14.71
CA TYR A 118 0.18 18.14 -14.50
C TYR A 118 1.08 19.33 -14.13
N GLU A 119 0.91 20.48 -14.75
CA GLU A 119 1.73 21.67 -14.49
C GLU A 119 1.47 22.20 -13.09
N GLU A 120 0.21 22.20 -12.68
CA GLU A 120 -0.17 22.61 -11.34
C GLU A 120 0.33 21.60 -10.31
N ALA A 121 0.20 20.30 -10.57
CA ALA A 121 0.73 19.23 -9.74
C ALA A 121 2.24 19.39 -9.49
N LYS A 122 3.00 19.66 -10.55
CA LYS A 122 4.45 19.89 -10.49
C LYS A 122 4.79 21.07 -9.58
N THR A 123 4.00 22.16 -9.64
CA THR A 123 4.19 23.33 -8.78
C THR A 123 4.08 22.96 -7.31
N PHE A 124 3.05 22.22 -6.92
CA PHE A 124 2.87 21.78 -5.53
C PHE A 124 3.91 20.75 -5.08
N PHE A 125 4.30 19.84 -5.94
CA PHE A 125 5.39 18.91 -5.63
C PHE A 125 6.71 19.64 -5.39
N LEU A 126 7.06 20.62 -6.24
CA LEU A 126 8.26 21.42 -6.07
C LEU A 126 8.20 22.26 -4.78
N GLN A 127 7.03 22.78 -4.45
CA GLN A 127 6.82 23.47 -3.16
C GLN A 127 7.10 22.53 -1.98
N ALA A 128 6.66 21.28 -2.04
CA ALA A 128 6.89 20.30 -0.99
C ALA A 128 8.39 19.97 -0.84
N VAL A 129 9.09 19.61 -1.91
CA VAL A 129 10.50 19.20 -1.85
C VAL A 129 11.46 20.34 -1.50
N ASN A 130 11.09 21.59 -1.79
CA ASN A 130 11.86 22.76 -1.44
C ASN A 130 11.68 23.21 0.02
N SER A 131 10.80 22.58 0.79
CA SER A 131 10.64 22.86 2.21
C SER A 131 11.84 22.33 3.02
N LYS A 132 12.50 23.23 3.76
CA LYS A 132 13.80 22.94 4.42
C LYS A 132 13.81 21.78 5.43
N GLN A 133 12.67 21.40 5.97
CA GLN A 133 12.55 20.36 7.02
C GLN A 133 11.65 19.20 6.58
N TYR A 134 11.44 19.04 5.28
CA TYR A 134 10.54 18.02 4.78
C TYR A 134 11.22 16.65 4.71
N ALA A 135 10.82 15.77 5.60
CA ALA A 135 11.41 14.42 5.70
C ALA A 135 10.98 13.49 4.55
N ASN A 136 9.81 13.77 3.92
CA ASN A 136 9.22 12.88 2.92
C ASN A 136 9.60 13.23 1.46
N SER A 137 10.68 13.98 1.25
CA SER A 137 11.11 14.41 -0.10
C SER A 137 11.27 13.25 -1.07
N ALA A 138 11.77 12.09 -0.61
CA ALA A 138 11.89 10.90 -1.45
C ALA A 138 10.53 10.41 -1.96
N ALA A 139 9.50 10.40 -1.11
CA ALA A 139 8.15 10.02 -1.51
C ALA A 139 7.53 11.03 -2.50
N THR A 140 7.81 12.32 -2.33
CA THR A 140 7.33 13.34 -3.28
C THR A 140 8.00 13.19 -4.65
N TYR A 141 9.31 12.93 -4.69
CA TYR A 141 9.97 12.62 -5.96
C TYR A 141 9.43 11.34 -6.62
N GLU A 142 9.04 10.31 -5.84
CA GLU A 142 8.31 9.16 -6.39
C GLU A 142 6.96 9.57 -7.01
N ASN A 143 6.19 10.42 -6.34
CA ASN A 143 4.93 10.93 -6.88
C ASN A 143 5.14 11.75 -8.15
N MET A 144 6.19 12.60 -8.20
CA MET A 144 6.58 13.31 -9.42
C MET A 144 6.92 12.35 -10.56
N ALA A 145 7.66 11.28 -10.26
CA ALA A 145 8.03 10.27 -11.24
C ALA A 145 6.81 9.53 -11.80
N LEU A 146 5.89 9.10 -10.93
CA LEU A 146 4.64 8.46 -11.37
C LEU A 146 3.77 9.41 -12.19
N CYS A 147 3.78 10.69 -11.85
CA CYS A 147 3.09 11.73 -12.61
C CYS A 147 3.71 11.91 -14.00
N ALA A 148 5.03 12.01 -14.11
CA ALA A 148 5.75 12.09 -15.37
C ALA A 148 5.54 10.83 -16.23
N GLN A 149 5.56 9.65 -15.60
CA GLN A 149 5.28 8.39 -16.28
C GLN A 149 3.88 8.37 -16.89
N SER A 150 2.87 8.86 -16.17
CA SER A 150 1.48 8.91 -16.69
C SER A 150 1.33 9.82 -17.90
N GLN A 151 2.26 10.77 -18.10
CA GLN A 151 2.35 11.64 -19.26
C GLN A 151 3.22 11.06 -20.39
N GLY A 152 3.82 9.89 -20.20
CA GLY A 152 4.78 9.31 -21.14
C GLY A 152 6.17 9.95 -21.08
N GLN A 153 6.46 10.77 -20.07
CA GLN A 153 7.76 11.45 -19.87
C GLN A 153 8.72 10.52 -19.09
N GLY A 154 9.18 9.46 -19.74
CA GLY A 154 9.98 8.41 -19.10
C GLY A 154 11.34 8.91 -18.60
N GLU A 155 11.99 9.85 -19.30
CA GLU A 155 13.28 10.42 -18.88
C GLU A 155 13.12 11.27 -17.61
N ASP A 156 12.10 12.13 -17.56
CA ASP A 156 11.80 12.92 -16.36
C ASP A 156 11.47 12.02 -15.16
N ALA A 157 10.70 10.96 -15.39
CA ALA A 157 10.39 9.97 -14.34
C ALA A 157 11.66 9.33 -13.78
N ILE A 158 12.61 8.93 -14.64
CA ILE A 158 13.91 8.38 -14.22
C ILE A 158 14.71 9.42 -13.41
N GLU A 159 14.72 10.69 -13.83
CA GLU A 159 15.42 11.75 -13.10
C GLU A 159 14.82 11.96 -11.70
N TYR A 160 13.50 12.00 -11.58
CA TYR A 160 12.84 12.13 -10.29
C TYR A 160 13.07 10.92 -9.38
N LEU A 161 13.06 9.68 -9.90
CA LEU A 161 13.38 8.48 -9.12
C LEU A 161 14.84 8.49 -8.64
N ASN A 162 15.78 8.93 -9.48
CA ASN A 162 17.16 9.12 -9.05
C ASN A 162 17.29 10.19 -7.97
N SER A 163 16.48 11.25 -8.04
CA SER A 163 16.42 12.28 -7.00
C SER A 163 15.83 11.72 -5.69
N ALA A 164 14.81 10.87 -5.75
CA ALA A 164 14.30 10.15 -4.58
C ALA A 164 15.40 9.30 -3.91
N LEU A 165 16.20 8.58 -4.68
CA LEU A 165 17.31 7.76 -4.18
C LEU A 165 18.48 8.58 -3.63
N LYS A 166 18.67 9.84 -4.04
CA LYS A 166 19.63 10.75 -3.37
C LYS A 166 19.22 11.06 -1.93
N HIS A 167 17.91 11.16 -1.67
CA HIS A 167 17.38 11.37 -0.31
C HIS A 167 17.33 10.08 0.51
N GLN A 168 16.94 8.95 -0.11
CA GLN A 168 16.83 7.64 0.55
C GLN A 168 17.38 6.53 -0.36
N PRO A 169 18.71 6.25 -0.33
CA PRO A 169 19.36 5.33 -1.26
C PRO A 169 18.88 3.87 -1.20
N GLY A 170 18.40 3.43 -0.03
CA GLY A 170 17.92 2.06 0.21
C GLY A 170 16.39 1.90 0.11
N ARG A 171 15.68 2.86 -0.49
CA ARG A 171 14.23 2.80 -0.59
C ARG A 171 13.79 1.78 -1.63
N ALA A 172 13.33 0.60 -1.16
CA ALA A 172 12.98 -0.54 -2.00
C ALA A 172 11.95 -0.18 -3.08
N LYS A 173 10.88 0.54 -2.70
CA LYS A 173 9.85 0.98 -3.65
C LYS A 173 10.43 1.80 -4.80
N THR A 174 11.27 2.78 -4.51
CA THR A 174 11.91 3.63 -5.54
C THR A 174 12.82 2.82 -6.46
N LEU A 175 13.63 1.90 -5.88
CA LEU A 175 14.50 1.02 -6.66
C LEU A 175 13.69 0.13 -7.60
N PHE A 176 12.56 -0.39 -7.15
CA PHE A 176 11.69 -1.23 -7.96
C PHE A 176 11.10 -0.43 -9.13
N ILE A 177 10.46 0.72 -8.86
CA ILE A 177 9.87 1.58 -9.90
C ILE A 177 10.96 2.05 -10.91
N LEU A 178 12.16 2.40 -10.42
CA LEU A 178 13.26 2.79 -11.31
C LEU A 178 13.71 1.62 -12.22
N THR A 179 13.69 0.39 -11.70
CA THR A 179 13.97 -0.80 -12.51
C THR A 179 12.92 -0.97 -13.61
N GLU A 180 11.62 -0.83 -13.27
CA GLU A 180 10.52 -0.86 -14.25
C GLU A 180 10.71 0.20 -15.34
N MET A 181 11.06 1.43 -14.95
CA MET A 181 11.31 2.50 -15.91
C MET A 181 12.49 2.21 -16.85
N TYR A 182 13.59 1.65 -16.33
CA TYR A 182 14.70 1.23 -17.17
C TYR A 182 14.35 0.07 -18.10
N VAL A 183 13.52 -0.87 -17.67
CA VAL A 183 13.00 -1.92 -18.56
C VAL A 183 12.10 -1.34 -19.64
N ALA A 184 11.19 -0.44 -19.29
CA ALA A 184 10.26 0.20 -20.22
C ALA A 184 10.98 1.07 -21.27
N THR A 185 12.15 1.61 -20.93
CA THR A 185 13.01 2.40 -21.83
C THR A 185 14.13 1.57 -22.45
N GLU A 186 14.09 0.24 -22.36
CA GLU A 186 15.04 -0.73 -22.90
C GLU A 186 16.49 -0.55 -22.41
N GLN A 187 16.69 0.12 -21.28
CA GLN A 187 17.98 0.35 -20.62
C GLN A 187 18.34 -0.84 -19.70
N TYR A 188 18.43 -2.05 -20.27
CA TYR A 188 18.51 -3.30 -19.51
C TYR A 188 19.72 -3.43 -18.58
N ASP A 189 20.86 -2.81 -18.93
CA ASP A 189 22.04 -2.84 -18.07
C ASP A 189 21.85 -2.01 -16.80
N LEU A 190 21.18 -0.86 -16.91
CA LEU A 190 20.81 -0.03 -15.76
C LEU A 190 19.69 -0.68 -14.94
N ALA A 191 18.74 -1.33 -15.60
CA ALA A 191 17.71 -2.11 -14.96
C ALA A 191 18.30 -3.22 -14.09
N GLU A 192 19.23 -4.02 -14.63
CA GLU A 192 19.92 -5.08 -13.90
C GLU A 192 20.67 -4.56 -12.67
N GLN A 193 21.45 -3.48 -12.85
CA GLN A 193 22.20 -2.87 -11.75
C GLN A 193 21.26 -2.37 -10.64
N THR A 194 20.12 -1.80 -11.03
CA THR A 194 19.14 -1.26 -10.09
C THR A 194 18.38 -2.40 -9.38
N LEU A 195 18.01 -3.47 -10.10
CA LEU A 195 17.41 -4.66 -9.52
C LEU A 195 18.33 -5.31 -8.49
N ARG A 196 19.63 -5.41 -8.77
CA ARG A 196 20.62 -5.91 -7.79
C ARG A 196 20.72 -5.04 -6.53
N LYS A 197 20.48 -3.73 -6.62
CA LYS A 197 20.37 -2.85 -5.44
C LYS A 197 19.07 -3.14 -4.66
N TYR A 198 17.96 -3.33 -5.38
CA TYR A 198 16.70 -3.72 -4.79
C TYR A 198 16.79 -5.03 -4.01
N GLU A 199 17.40 -6.06 -4.57
CA GLU A 199 17.56 -7.38 -3.95
C GLU A 199 18.39 -7.36 -2.65
N LYS A 200 19.20 -6.33 -2.43
CA LYS A 200 19.94 -6.15 -1.17
C LYS A 200 19.07 -5.62 -0.03
N VAL A 201 17.94 -4.98 -0.34
CA VAL A 201 17.09 -4.29 0.63
C VAL A 201 15.68 -4.88 0.72
N ALA A 202 15.30 -5.72 -0.22
CA ALA A 202 13.99 -6.35 -0.30
C ALA A 202 14.12 -7.87 -0.44
N ARG A 203 13.07 -8.58 -0.03
CA ARG A 203 12.98 -10.04 -0.23
C ARG A 203 12.61 -10.33 -1.68
N VAL A 204 13.04 -11.50 -2.15
CA VAL A 204 12.60 -12.04 -3.45
C VAL A 204 11.08 -12.17 -3.45
N SER A 205 10.46 -11.70 -4.51
CA SER A 205 9.02 -11.74 -4.74
C SER A 205 8.71 -12.20 -6.16
N PRO A 206 7.48 -12.61 -6.47
CA PRO A 206 7.10 -12.92 -7.85
C PRO A 206 7.40 -11.77 -8.81
N ASP A 207 7.15 -10.52 -8.37
CA ASP A 207 7.37 -9.33 -9.17
C ASP A 207 8.86 -9.11 -9.46
N SER A 208 9.75 -9.30 -8.46
CA SER A 208 11.19 -9.16 -8.67
C SER A 208 11.76 -10.25 -9.58
N LEU A 209 11.27 -11.48 -9.48
CA LEU A 209 11.66 -12.55 -10.39
C LEU A 209 11.16 -12.28 -11.82
N TRP A 210 9.93 -11.80 -11.96
CA TRP A 210 9.39 -11.37 -13.25
C TRP A 210 10.24 -10.28 -13.89
N MET A 211 10.61 -9.27 -13.11
CA MET A 211 11.50 -8.20 -13.56
C MET A 211 12.85 -8.73 -14.04
N ALA A 212 13.45 -9.69 -13.31
CA ALA A 212 14.69 -10.34 -13.71
C ALA A 212 14.53 -11.12 -15.02
N ILE A 213 13.39 -11.79 -15.23
CA ILE A 213 13.06 -12.48 -16.50
C ILE A 213 12.98 -11.46 -17.64
N GLU A 214 12.27 -10.33 -17.45
CA GLU A 214 12.12 -9.30 -18.47
C GLU A 214 13.49 -8.70 -18.86
N ILE A 215 14.33 -8.38 -17.86
CA ILE A 215 15.69 -7.85 -18.08
C ILE A 215 16.55 -8.86 -18.86
N ALA A 216 16.61 -10.13 -18.42
CA ALA A 216 17.42 -11.15 -19.07
C ALA A 216 16.92 -11.42 -20.50
N THR A 217 15.59 -11.44 -20.71
CA THR A 217 14.99 -11.59 -22.04
C THR A 217 15.34 -10.41 -22.94
N GLY A 218 15.25 -9.17 -22.45
CA GLY A 218 15.60 -7.97 -23.19
C GLY A 218 17.09 -7.90 -23.58
N LYS A 219 17.96 -8.47 -22.74
CA LYS A 219 19.40 -8.64 -23.03
C LYS A 219 19.69 -9.81 -23.98
N GLY A 220 18.70 -10.64 -24.31
CA GLY A 220 18.88 -11.86 -25.11
C GLY A 220 19.52 -13.02 -24.34
N ASP A 221 19.65 -12.92 -23.01
CA ASP A 221 20.18 -13.96 -22.14
C ASP A 221 19.06 -14.96 -21.74
N ILE A 222 18.71 -15.82 -22.68
CA ILE A 222 17.63 -16.80 -22.50
C ILE A 222 17.92 -17.80 -21.38
N LEU A 223 19.21 -18.12 -21.16
CA LEU A 223 19.58 -19.09 -20.12
C LEU A 223 19.27 -18.51 -18.73
N THR A 224 19.67 -17.28 -18.46
CA THR A 224 19.38 -16.57 -17.22
C THR A 224 17.88 -16.32 -17.06
N ALA A 225 17.17 -15.94 -18.15
CA ALA A 225 15.72 -15.76 -18.11
C ALA A 225 14.98 -17.05 -17.71
N ASN A 226 15.38 -18.19 -18.25
CA ASN A 226 14.81 -19.49 -17.89
C ASN A 226 15.12 -19.86 -16.43
N GLY A 227 16.35 -19.58 -15.95
CA GLY A 227 16.71 -19.81 -14.55
C GLY A 227 15.83 -19.05 -13.57
N TYR A 228 15.54 -17.76 -13.84
CA TYR A 228 14.58 -16.99 -13.03
C TYR A 228 13.13 -17.50 -13.17
N GLY A 229 12.77 -17.99 -14.36
CA GLY A 229 11.48 -18.66 -14.60
C GLY A 229 11.32 -19.92 -13.76
N ASP A 230 12.34 -20.76 -13.68
CA ASP A 230 12.34 -21.96 -12.82
C ASP A 230 12.23 -21.61 -11.33
N MET A 231 12.87 -20.53 -10.91
CA MET A 231 12.71 -20.01 -9.55
C MET A 231 11.26 -19.55 -9.31
N LEU A 232 10.66 -18.84 -10.26
CA LEU A 232 9.26 -18.40 -10.17
C LEU A 232 8.29 -19.57 -10.06
N LEU A 233 8.47 -20.60 -10.89
CA LEU A 233 7.69 -21.84 -10.86
C LEU A 233 7.81 -22.59 -9.53
N THR A 234 9.03 -22.62 -8.97
CA THR A 234 9.32 -23.43 -7.77
C THR A 234 8.89 -22.72 -6.49
N MET A 235 9.19 -21.42 -6.38
CA MET A 235 8.96 -20.64 -5.17
C MET A 235 7.52 -20.09 -5.08
N TYR A 236 6.89 -19.82 -6.22
CA TYR A 236 5.59 -19.13 -6.28
C TYR A 236 4.64 -19.79 -7.30
N PRO A 237 4.33 -21.10 -7.18
CA PRO A 237 3.54 -21.83 -8.17
C PRO A 237 2.14 -21.25 -8.42
N ASP A 238 1.52 -20.67 -7.38
CA ASP A 238 0.15 -20.14 -7.46
C ASP A 238 0.09 -18.67 -7.90
N SER A 239 1.23 -18.01 -8.11
CA SER A 239 1.27 -16.62 -8.52
C SER A 239 0.63 -16.40 -9.91
N PRO A 240 -0.10 -15.30 -10.12
CA PRO A 240 -0.55 -14.91 -11.46
C PRO A 240 0.60 -14.74 -12.46
N LEU A 241 1.78 -14.30 -12.02
CA LEU A 241 2.96 -14.13 -12.85
C LEU A 241 3.54 -15.49 -13.28
N THR A 242 3.43 -16.52 -12.45
CA THR A 242 3.79 -17.89 -12.80
C THR A 242 2.91 -18.44 -13.92
N LYS A 243 1.60 -18.19 -13.84
CA LYS A 243 0.68 -18.55 -14.92
C LYS A 243 1.00 -17.83 -16.22
N LEU A 244 1.29 -16.54 -16.13
CA LEU A 244 1.70 -15.72 -17.28
C LEU A 244 3.02 -16.23 -17.90
N TYR A 245 3.99 -16.63 -17.08
CA TYR A 245 5.25 -17.22 -17.54
C TYR A 245 5.01 -18.54 -18.30
N ILE A 246 4.20 -19.45 -17.77
CA ILE A 246 3.83 -20.70 -18.42
C ILE A 246 3.17 -20.44 -19.78
N ASP A 247 2.20 -19.53 -19.84
CA ASP A 247 1.52 -19.16 -21.08
C ASP A 247 2.49 -18.59 -22.13
N ARG A 248 3.45 -17.78 -21.67
CA ARG A 248 4.51 -17.24 -22.55
C ARG A 248 5.40 -18.32 -23.11
N GLN A 249 5.84 -19.28 -22.28
CA GLN A 249 6.68 -20.41 -22.71
C GLN A 249 5.96 -21.31 -23.72
N GLN A 250 4.66 -21.55 -23.56
CA GLN A 250 3.87 -22.37 -24.49
C GLN A 250 3.71 -21.70 -25.87
N LYS A 251 3.74 -20.37 -25.94
CA LYS A 251 3.63 -19.60 -27.19
C LYS A 251 4.95 -19.46 -27.94
N LEU A 252 6.08 -19.75 -27.29
CA LEU A 252 7.37 -19.73 -27.95
C LEU A 252 7.50 -20.95 -28.88
N PRO A 253 8.03 -20.79 -30.12
CA PRO A 253 8.26 -21.92 -31.01
C PRO A 253 9.24 -22.89 -30.34
N GLN A 254 8.78 -24.14 -30.11
CA GLN A 254 9.60 -25.18 -29.53
C GLN A 254 10.80 -25.41 -30.45
N PRO A 255 12.05 -25.43 -29.96
CA PRO A 255 13.20 -25.77 -30.78
C PRO A 255 13.06 -27.21 -31.26
N VAL A 256 12.88 -27.38 -32.57
CA VAL A 256 12.86 -28.70 -33.16
C VAL A 256 14.28 -29.27 -33.08
N ILE A 257 14.54 -30.06 -32.03
CA ILE A 257 15.79 -30.78 -31.91
C ILE A 257 15.76 -31.89 -32.99
N LYS A 258 16.32 -31.59 -34.14
CA LYS A 258 16.62 -32.63 -35.14
C LYS A 258 17.71 -33.51 -34.56
N VAL A 259 17.33 -34.60 -33.89
CA VAL A 259 18.25 -35.66 -33.50
C VAL A 259 18.75 -36.30 -34.79
N LYS A 260 19.96 -35.98 -35.19
CA LYS A 260 20.65 -36.75 -36.23
C LYS A 260 20.94 -38.13 -35.65
N THR A 261 20.05 -39.04 -35.90
CA THR A 261 20.32 -40.47 -35.67
C THR A 261 21.50 -40.87 -36.56
N LYS A 262 22.67 -41.10 -35.96
CA LYS A 262 23.78 -41.76 -36.60
C LYS A 262 23.32 -43.15 -36.99
N PRO A 263 23.58 -43.67 -38.24
CA PRO A 263 23.26 -45.02 -38.59
C PRO A 263 23.98 -45.98 -37.65
N GLN A 264 23.23 -46.83 -37.01
CA GLN A 264 23.74 -47.91 -36.16
C GLN A 264 24.46 -48.92 -37.05
N GLN A 265 25.80 -48.90 -37.04
CA GLN A 265 26.58 -50.01 -37.60
C GLN A 265 26.37 -51.23 -36.70
N SER A 266 25.82 -52.27 -37.29
CA SER A 266 25.67 -53.56 -36.67
C SER A 266 27.07 -54.18 -36.41
N VAL A 267 27.47 -54.22 -35.14
CA VAL A 267 28.65 -54.91 -34.68
C VAL A 267 28.17 -56.32 -34.29
N LYS A 268 28.72 -57.38 -34.98
CA LYS A 268 28.57 -58.74 -34.61
C LYS A 268 29.20 -59.04 -33.26
N PRO A 269 28.66 -59.93 -32.46
CA PRO A 269 29.25 -60.34 -31.20
C PRO A 269 30.46 -61.23 -31.40
N ASP A 270 31.66 -60.77 -31.06
CA ASP A 270 32.81 -61.60 -30.81
C ASP A 270 32.99 -61.79 -29.30
N THR A 271 32.93 -63.04 -28.92
CA THR A 271 33.26 -63.55 -27.60
C THR A 271 34.74 -63.33 -27.27
N VAL A 272 35.05 -62.59 -26.19
CA VAL A 272 36.35 -62.69 -25.50
C VAL A 272 36.14 -62.65 -23.98
N SER A 273 36.70 -63.71 -23.42
CA SER A 273 37.06 -64.14 -22.12
C SER A 273 37.32 -63.15 -21.03
N VAL A 274 36.82 -63.55 -19.86
CA VAL A 274 37.13 -63.01 -18.52
C VAL A 274 38.60 -63.33 -18.19
N ALA A 275 39.43 -62.33 -18.00
CA ALA A 275 40.60 -62.25 -17.10
C ALA A 275 41.27 -60.89 -17.27
N ASP A 276 41.19 -60.09 -16.28
CA ASP A 276 42.23 -59.40 -15.51
C ASP A 276 41.65 -58.28 -14.68
N LEU A 277 41.34 -58.65 -13.46
CA LEU A 277 41.31 -57.81 -12.29
C LEU A 277 42.78 -57.52 -11.87
N GLN A 278 43.17 -56.31 -11.65
CA GLN A 278 43.81 -55.85 -10.43
C GLN A 278 44.56 -54.52 -10.58
N ALA A 279 44.22 -53.62 -9.64
CA ALA A 279 45.11 -52.76 -8.92
C ALA A 279 45.67 -51.49 -9.58
N SER A 280 45.20 -50.36 -9.12
CA SER A 280 46.11 -49.42 -8.44
C SER A 280 45.31 -48.42 -7.63
N THR A 281 45.43 -48.55 -6.35
CA THR A 281 45.13 -47.63 -5.26
C THR A 281 46.15 -46.47 -5.23
N GLU A 282 45.71 -45.41 -4.52
CA GLU A 282 46.49 -44.33 -3.86
C GLU A 282 46.82 -43.09 -4.69
N SER A 283 46.36 -41.91 -4.31
CA SER A 283 46.90 -41.09 -3.22
C SER A 283 46.10 -39.80 -3.05
N SER A 284 45.53 -39.64 -1.89
CA SER A 284 45.41 -38.52 -0.99
C SER A 284 45.93 -37.16 -1.45
N ASN A 285 45.13 -36.10 -1.23
CA ASN A 285 45.55 -35.06 -0.25
C ASN A 285 44.37 -34.20 0.15
N ALA A 286 44.22 -34.12 1.44
CA ALA A 286 43.37 -33.21 2.20
C ALA A 286 43.92 -31.78 2.19
N VAL A 287 43.10 -30.74 2.11
CA VAL A 287 43.39 -29.42 2.63
C VAL A 287 42.15 -28.88 3.35
N THR A 288 42.33 -28.74 4.59
CA THR A 288 41.69 -28.09 5.72
C THR A 288 40.91 -26.81 5.40
N THR A 289 39.72 -26.77 6.00
CA THR A 289 38.93 -25.55 6.38
C THR A 289 39.65 -24.73 7.47
N PRO A 290 39.39 -23.43 7.55
CA PRO A 290 39.16 -22.84 8.87
C PRO A 290 37.78 -22.20 8.98
N ALA A 291 37.13 -22.48 10.08
CA ALA A 291 35.96 -21.86 10.61
C ALA A 291 36.20 -20.39 10.94
N ALA A 292 35.27 -19.51 10.65
CA ALA A 292 35.18 -18.21 11.27
C ALA A 292 33.73 -17.99 11.74
N GLU A 293 33.63 -17.76 13.01
CA GLU A 293 32.46 -17.38 13.80
C GLU A 293 31.77 -16.16 13.19
N ASN A 294 30.47 -16.22 13.05
CA ASN A 294 29.63 -15.06 12.73
C ASN A 294 28.65 -14.81 13.85
N THR A 295 28.92 -13.75 14.58
CA THR A 295 27.96 -13.05 15.45
C THR A 295 26.81 -12.49 14.63
N VAL A 296 25.61 -12.91 15.00
CA VAL A 296 24.34 -12.47 14.45
C VAL A 296 24.02 -11.07 14.97
N ALA A 297 23.99 -10.08 14.10
CA ALA A 297 23.30 -8.81 14.30
C ALA A 297 21.98 -8.83 13.51
N LYS A 298 20.88 -8.67 14.26
CA LYS A 298 19.51 -8.58 13.79
C LYS A 298 19.29 -7.25 13.05
N PRO A 299 18.82 -7.20 11.81
CA PRO A 299 18.39 -5.94 11.23
C PRO A 299 16.92 -5.70 11.55
N GLU A 300 16.69 -4.54 12.10
CA GLU A 300 15.41 -3.91 12.39
C GLU A 300 14.72 -3.50 11.07
N SER A 301 13.48 -3.93 10.91
CA SER A 301 12.62 -3.57 9.77
C SER A 301 12.13 -2.13 9.92
N ALA A 302 12.56 -1.22 9.05
CA ALA A 302 11.98 0.10 8.91
C ALA A 302 10.93 0.10 7.80
N ASP A 303 9.68 -0.06 8.20
CA ASP A 303 8.50 0.19 7.37
C ASP A 303 8.11 1.65 7.55
N SER A 304 8.38 2.50 6.55
CA SER A 304 8.06 3.93 6.59
C SER A 304 6.70 4.19 5.98
N GLN A 305 5.65 3.99 6.76
CA GLN A 305 4.34 4.61 6.53
C GLN A 305 4.34 6.04 7.10
N PRO A 306 3.47 6.96 6.60
CA PRO A 306 3.42 8.32 7.11
C PRO A 306 3.13 8.31 8.60
N ALA A 307 3.95 9.02 9.36
CA ALA A 307 3.94 9.06 10.81
C ALA A 307 2.58 9.48 11.36
N VAL A 308 1.84 8.53 11.89
CA VAL A 308 0.79 8.76 12.87
C VAL A 308 1.45 8.55 14.23
N VAL A 309 1.57 9.63 14.98
CA VAL A 309 2.03 9.61 16.37
C VAL A 309 1.06 8.76 17.17
N THR A 310 1.53 7.61 17.66
CA THR A 310 0.84 6.81 18.65
C THR A 310 1.61 6.94 19.96
N ASP A 311 1.07 7.70 20.91
CA ASP A 311 1.41 7.51 22.31
C ASP A 311 0.47 6.47 22.92
N ASN A 312 1.11 5.45 23.48
CA ASN A 312 0.48 4.42 24.31
C ASN A 312 0.01 5.02 25.63
N ALA A 313 -1.23 4.74 26.00
CA ALA A 313 -1.60 4.56 27.39
C ALA A 313 -2.65 3.47 27.50
N ASN A 314 -2.24 2.43 28.19
CA ASN A 314 -3.02 1.32 28.69
C ASN A 314 -3.86 1.82 29.86
N GLU A 315 -5.11 1.42 29.97
CA GLU A 315 -5.72 0.77 31.12
C GLU A 315 -7.26 0.83 31.07
N THR A 316 -7.80 -0.30 31.30
CA THR A 316 -9.11 -0.72 31.83
C THR A 316 -9.85 0.33 32.69
N ASP A 317 -11.14 0.59 32.47
CA ASP A 317 -12.19 0.02 33.32
C ASP A 317 -13.61 0.50 32.94
N THR A 318 -14.51 -0.42 33.02
CA THR A 318 -15.93 -0.49 33.22
C THR A 318 -16.66 0.78 33.68
N ASN A 319 -17.81 0.98 33.11
CA ASN A 319 -19.15 1.07 33.63
C ASN A 319 -20.01 2.24 33.14
N THR A 320 -21.10 1.80 32.57
CA THR A 320 -22.52 2.07 32.81
C THR A 320 -23.09 3.48 32.67
N ASP A 321 -24.19 3.41 31.91
CA ASP A 321 -25.39 4.26 31.96
C ASP A 321 -25.30 5.62 31.26
N ASP A 322 -25.78 5.62 30.01
CA ASP A 322 -26.98 6.42 29.70
C ASP A 322 -27.73 5.78 28.53
N ALA A 323 -28.75 5.04 28.90
CA ALA A 323 -29.80 4.60 28.00
C ALA A 323 -30.85 5.72 27.95
N ALA A 324 -31.26 5.99 26.73
CA ALA A 324 -32.56 6.48 26.27
C ALA A 324 -32.27 7.50 25.12
N VAL A 325 -32.62 7.20 23.96
CA VAL A 325 -33.79 7.16 23.15
C VAL A 325 -33.37 6.64 21.76
N ALA A 326 -33.67 5.42 21.48
CA ALA A 326 -33.82 4.94 20.09
C ALA A 326 -34.93 3.87 20.17
N GLU A 327 -36.13 4.34 20.11
CA GLU A 327 -37.30 3.49 19.94
C GLU A 327 -37.53 3.21 18.47
N SER A 328 -37.51 1.93 18.16
CA SER A 328 -38.20 1.23 17.10
C SER A 328 -37.97 1.63 15.66
N VAL A 329 -37.22 0.80 14.94
CA VAL A 329 -37.79 -0.09 13.92
C VAL A 329 -36.92 -1.34 13.84
N ALA A 330 -37.23 -2.35 14.60
CA ALA A 330 -36.84 -3.71 14.33
C ALA A 330 -37.93 -4.31 13.46
N GLU A 331 -37.73 -4.34 12.18
CA GLU A 331 -38.49 -5.14 11.24
C GLU A 331 -37.54 -6.13 10.56
N ASP A 332 -37.76 -7.39 10.90
CA ASP A 332 -37.37 -8.62 10.21
C ASP A 332 -36.10 -8.61 9.38
N ALA A 333 -35.01 -9.01 10.00
CA ALA A 333 -33.84 -9.53 9.26
C ALA A 333 -34.16 -10.97 8.78
N VAL A 334 -35.00 -11.10 7.77
CA VAL A 334 -34.88 -12.18 6.81
C VAL A 334 -33.55 -11.96 6.10
N ALA A 335 -32.68 -12.97 6.06
CA ALA A 335 -31.44 -12.98 5.33
C ALA A 335 -31.75 -12.65 3.85
N ALA A 336 -31.74 -11.37 3.49
CA ALA A 336 -31.92 -10.90 2.13
C ALA A 336 -30.69 -11.35 1.35
N GLU A 337 -30.90 -12.09 0.26
CA GLU A 337 -29.87 -12.35 -0.74
C GLU A 337 -29.17 -11.03 -1.10
N PRO A 338 -27.85 -11.03 -1.32
CA PRO A 338 -27.11 -9.80 -1.62
C PRO A 338 -27.75 -9.12 -2.84
N VAL A 339 -28.21 -7.89 -2.65
CA VAL A 339 -28.86 -7.10 -3.69
C VAL A 339 -27.83 -6.87 -4.81
N LYS A 340 -28.00 -7.55 -5.95
CA LYS A 340 -27.03 -7.50 -7.06
C LYS A 340 -27.09 -6.19 -7.86
N PHE A 341 -28.17 -5.44 -7.77
CA PHE A 341 -28.34 -4.15 -8.47
C PHE A 341 -29.26 -3.21 -7.70
N HIS A 342 -29.15 -1.92 -8.04
CA HIS A 342 -30.02 -0.84 -7.53
C HIS A 342 -30.67 -0.10 -8.69
N ILE A 343 -31.93 0.31 -8.53
CA ILE A 343 -32.61 1.19 -9.48
C ILE A 343 -32.52 2.62 -8.93
N VAL A 344 -31.86 3.50 -9.67
CA VAL A 344 -31.59 4.88 -9.25
C VAL A 344 -32.90 5.64 -9.02
N GLN A 345 -33.07 6.15 -7.81
CA GLN A 345 -34.24 6.92 -7.38
C GLN A 345 -34.01 8.44 -7.57
N PRO A 346 -35.09 9.25 -7.56
CA PRO A 346 -34.97 10.71 -7.57
C PRO A 346 -34.10 11.21 -6.42
N LYS A 347 -33.19 12.16 -6.69
CA LYS A 347 -32.22 12.75 -5.75
C LYS A 347 -31.08 11.80 -5.31
N GLU A 348 -30.99 10.62 -5.83
CA GLU A 348 -29.80 9.77 -5.67
C GLU A 348 -28.75 10.16 -6.71
N ASN A 349 -27.49 10.15 -6.30
CA ASN A 349 -26.35 10.25 -7.18
C ASN A 349 -25.38 9.08 -6.91
N LEU A 350 -24.46 8.89 -7.82
CA LEU A 350 -23.53 7.76 -7.75
C LEU A 350 -22.72 7.74 -6.44
N TYR A 351 -22.39 8.93 -5.93
CA TYR A 351 -21.69 9.09 -4.65
C TYR A 351 -22.52 8.61 -3.46
N ARG A 352 -23.80 9.01 -3.36
CA ARG A 352 -24.69 8.52 -2.30
C ARG A 352 -24.85 7.01 -2.34
N LEU A 353 -24.93 6.44 -3.55
CA LEU A 353 -25.05 5.00 -3.73
C LEU A 353 -23.75 4.28 -3.38
N SER A 354 -22.58 4.86 -3.67
CA SER A 354 -21.29 4.31 -3.23
C SER A 354 -21.18 4.23 -1.71
N LEU A 355 -21.67 5.25 -0.99
CA LEU A 355 -21.73 5.23 0.47
C LEU A 355 -22.74 4.22 1.01
N LYS A 356 -23.94 4.20 0.41
CA LYS A 356 -25.05 3.32 0.84
C LYS A 356 -24.68 1.84 0.77
N TYR A 357 -23.95 1.45 -0.30
CA TYR A 357 -23.57 0.06 -0.56
C TYR A 357 -22.11 -0.23 -0.19
N ASN A 358 -21.38 0.73 0.36
CA ASN A 358 -19.97 0.63 0.71
C ASN A 358 -19.08 0.14 -0.45
N ILE A 359 -19.32 0.65 -1.66
CA ILE A 359 -18.58 0.33 -2.87
C ILE A 359 -17.82 1.58 -3.30
N LYS A 360 -16.52 1.44 -3.62
CA LYS A 360 -15.72 2.55 -4.12
C LYS A 360 -16.32 3.11 -5.41
N LEU A 361 -16.37 4.45 -5.54
CA LEU A 361 -17.03 5.12 -6.66
C LEU A 361 -16.49 4.69 -8.04
N ASP A 362 -15.14 4.60 -8.16
CA ASP A 362 -14.51 4.14 -9.40
C ASP A 362 -14.84 2.68 -9.73
N THR A 363 -14.94 1.84 -8.70
CA THR A 363 -15.38 0.45 -8.86
C THR A 363 -16.83 0.39 -9.35
N LEU A 364 -17.70 1.22 -8.76
CA LEU A 364 -19.10 1.31 -9.17
C LEU A 364 -19.25 1.84 -10.60
N LYS A 365 -18.43 2.83 -11.00
CA LYS A 365 -18.34 3.32 -12.39
C LYS A 365 -17.88 2.20 -13.34
N ALA A 366 -16.80 1.52 -12.99
CA ALA A 366 -16.22 0.44 -13.80
C ALA A 366 -17.20 -0.72 -14.01
N TRP A 367 -17.93 -1.13 -12.97
CA TRP A 367 -18.91 -2.21 -13.05
C TRP A 367 -20.12 -1.87 -13.95
N ASN A 368 -20.38 -0.57 -14.14
CA ASN A 368 -21.53 -0.08 -14.89
C ASN A 368 -21.16 0.62 -16.21
N ASN A 369 -19.89 0.55 -16.62
CA ASN A 369 -19.38 1.21 -17.83
C ASN A 369 -19.76 2.71 -17.91
N LEU A 370 -19.70 3.41 -16.77
CA LEU A 370 -19.98 4.84 -16.70
C LEU A 370 -18.71 5.63 -17.04
N ASP A 371 -18.92 6.76 -17.72
CA ASP A 371 -17.85 7.72 -18.04
C ASP A 371 -17.28 8.38 -16.78
N ASN A 372 -16.21 9.17 -16.94
CA ASN A 372 -15.54 9.84 -15.82
C ASN A 372 -16.48 10.82 -15.07
N ASN A 373 -17.48 11.38 -15.73
CA ASN A 373 -18.47 12.25 -15.11
C ASN A 373 -19.45 11.50 -14.19
N GLY A 374 -19.54 10.16 -14.29
CA GLY A 374 -20.37 9.35 -13.41
C GLY A 374 -21.85 9.74 -13.39
N SER A 375 -22.35 10.37 -14.45
CA SER A 375 -23.74 10.81 -14.55
C SER A 375 -24.67 9.60 -14.66
N ILE A 376 -25.62 9.49 -13.73
CA ILE A 376 -26.64 8.44 -13.73
C ILE A 376 -28.04 9.08 -13.88
N LYS A 377 -28.91 8.42 -14.63
CA LYS A 377 -30.30 8.87 -14.83
C LYS A 377 -31.24 8.12 -13.87
N ILE A 378 -32.29 8.80 -13.42
CA ILE A 378 -33.35 8.18 -12.63
C ILE A 378 -33.90 6.98 -13.38
N GLY A 379 -34.11 5.87 -12.69
CA GLY A 379 -34.60 4.61 -13.29
C GLY A 379 -33.48 3.74 -13.89
N THR A 380 -32.25 4.20 -13.95
CA THR A 380 -31.13 3.38 -14.43
C THR A 380 -30.87 2.22 -13.47
N LYS A 381 -30.70 1.00 -14.01
CA LYS A 381 -30.24 -0.17 -13.25
C LYS A 381 -28.73 -0.07 -13.05
N LEU A 382 -28.31 0.06 -11.80
CA LEU A 382 -26.93 0.16 -11.40
C LEU A 382 -26.49 -1.16 -10.76
N TRP A 383 -25.51 -1.84 -11.32
CA TRP A 383 -24.97 -3.07 -10.80
C TRP A 383 -24.07 -2.81 -9.58
N LEU A 384 -24.27 -3.61 -8.53
CA LEU A 384 -23.54 -3.57 -7.26
C LEU A 384 -22.55 -4.74 -7.12
N VAL A 385 -22.38 -5.52 -8.18
CA VAL A 385 -21.50 -6.70 -8.28
C VAL A 385 -20.62 -6.62 -9.52
N PRO A 386 -19.46 -7.30 -9.52
CA PRO A 386 -18.56 -7.33 -10.67
C PRO A 386 -19.24 -7.86 -11.95
N PRO A 387 -18.76 -7.50 -13.15
CA PRO A 387 -19.33 -7.95 -14.43
C PRO A 387 -19.50 -9.46 -14.55
N ALA A 388 -18.61 -10.25 -13.95
CA ALA A 388 -18.69 -11.73 -13.94
C ALA A 388 -19.95 -12.27 -13.22
N GLU A 389 -20.54 -11.50 -12.30
CA GLU A 389 -21.70 -11.88 -11.48
C GLU A 389 -23.01 -11.23 -11.94
N GLN A 390 -22.98 -10.40 -12.99
CA GLN A 390 -24.14 -9.65 -13.49
C GLN A 390 -25.11 -10.51 -14.33
N THR A 391 -24.70 -11.69 -14.76
CA THR A 391 -25.44 -12.55 -15.70
C THR A 391 -26.19 -13.73 -15.05
N GLN A 392 -26.28 -13.76 -13.73
CA GLN A 392 -27.04 -14.81 -13.01
C GLN A 392 -28.33 -14.26 -12.38
#